data_aaa9c49a984d3eae69977e9b942f6211
#
_entry.id   aaa9c49a984d3eae69977e9b942f6211
#
_cell.length_a   1.000
_cell.length_b   1.000
_cell.length_c   1.000
_cell.angle_alpha   90.00
_cell.angle_beta   90.00
_cell.angle_gamma   90.00
#
_symmetry.space_group_name_H-M   'P 1'
#
loop_
_entity.id
_entity.type
_entity.pdbx_description
1 polymer ?
#
loop_
_entity_poly.entity_id
_entity_poly.type
_entity_poly.pdbx_seq_one_letter_code
_entity_poly.pdbx_strand_id
1 'polypeptide(L)'
;NIRHIPIVDPNTQEILGVVSGTDLLRSHSHNAIYLMGDIYLAKDVATLTELSLHRPQALVSMVKSLTSYHVSHAISSIGQAITRRLLQLAEQELGAPPVPYAFLVAGSLARFEQTAYSDQDNGLILSDDYQEAEHGEYFRKLADFVCDGLDACGYEYCKGGIMASNPQWRQPLSVWRNYFAKWIETPDPQALLYSTIFF
;
A
#
# COMPACT_ATOMS: atom_id res chain seq x y z
N ASN A 1 6.15 9.94 38.56
CA ASN A 1 6.13 9.44 37.16
C ASN A 1 7.55 9.58 36.58
N ILE A 2 8.28 8.46 36.53
CA ILE A 2 9.60 8.40 35.88
C ILE A 2 9.34 8.21 34.38
N ARG A 3 9.78 9.16 33.55
CA ARG A 3 9.61 9.11 32.08
C ARG A 3 10.85 8.60 31.35
N HIS A 4 12.00 8.60 32.02
CA HIS A 4 13.29 8.21 31.47
C HIS A 4 14.05 7.37 32.50
N ILE A 5 14.63 6.25 32.08
CA ILE A 5 15.41 5.34 32.93
C ILE A 5 16.84 5.30 32.35
N PRO A 6 17.86 5.75 33.10
CA PRO A 6 19.24 5.60 32.64
C PRO A 6 19.67 4.12 32.68
N ILE A 7 20.37 3.69 31.65
CA ILE A 7 21.04 2.40 31.57
C ILE A 7 22.49 2.63 31.93
N VAL A 8 22.96 1.94 32.96
CA VAL A 8 24.33 2.06 33.44
C VAL A 8 25.06 0.73 33.31
N ASP A 9 26.35 0.77 33.03
CA ASP A 9 27.21 -0.43 33.08
C ASP A 9 27.34 -0.88 34.54
N PRO A 10 27.01 -2.14 34.86
CA PRO A 10 27.04 -2.62 36.24
C PRO A 10 28.42 -2.62 36.89
N ASN A 11 29.51 -2.63 36.10
CA ASN A 11 30.87 -2.69 36.59
C ASN A 11 31.50 -1.30 36.69
N THR A 12 31.30 -0.42 35.69
CA THR A 12 31.92 0.88 35.63
C THR A 12 31.02 2.00 36.17
N GLN A 13 29.73 1.75 36.34
CA GLN A 13 28.70 2.73 36.70
C GLN A 13 28.57 3.89 35.70
N GLU A 14 29.15 3.74 34.51
CA GLU A 14 29.00 4.73 33.43
C GLU A 14 27.64 4.65 32.79
N ILE A 15 27.07 5.78 32.35
CA ILE A 15 25.81 5.84 31.68
C ILE A 15 26.00 5.39 30.22
N LEU A 16 25.43 4.24 29.88
CA LEU A 16 25.44 3.67 28.53
C LEU A 16 24.34 4.27 27.62
N GLY A 17 23.25 4.79 28.21
CA GLY A 17 22.14 5.38 27.49
C GLY A 17 20.95 5.69 28.38
N VAL A 18 19.86 6.13 27.77
CA VAL A 18 18.60 6.44 28.47
C VAL A 18 17.46 5.76 27.72
N VAL A 19 16.60 5.02 28.42
CA VAL A 19 15.36 4.44 27.89
C VAL A 19 14.19 5.28 28.35
N SER A 20 13.42 5.78 27.42
CA SER A 20 12.17 6.51 27.71
C SER A 20 10.95 5.56 27.66
N GLY A 21 9.84 6.01 28.21
CA GLY A 21 8.54 5.31 28.05
C GLY A 21 8.18 5.14 26.57
N THR A 22 8.58 6.09 25.71
CA THR A 22 8.40 6.01 24.26
C THR A 22 9.26 4.92 23.62
N ASP A 23 10.49 4.72 24.10
CA ASP A 23 11.37 3.65 23.61
C ASP A 23 10.84 2.27 24.02
N LEU A 24 10.31 2.14 25.23
CA LEU A 24 9.63 0.93 25.67
C LEU A 24 8.35 0.66 24.86
N LEU A 25 7.58 1.67 24.56
CA LEU A 25 6.44 1.56 23.65
C LEU A 25 6.90 1.20 22.23
N ARG A 26 7.97 1.78 21.71
CA ARG A 26 8.58 1.41 20.44
C ARG A 26 9.11 -0.02 20.43
N SER A 27 9.80 -0.47 21.46
CA SER A 27 10.33 -1.85 21.53
C SER A 27 9.22 -2.91 21.63
N HIS A 28 8.04 -2.53 22.17
CA HIS A 28 6.84 -3.38 22.20
C HIS A 28 5.93 -3.15 20.99
N SER A 29 6.20 -2.14 20.19
CA SER A 29 5.34 -1.71 19.09
C SER A 29 5.90 -2.11 17.72
N HIS A 30 5.98 -3.41 17.46
CA HIS A 30 5.65 -3.88 16.12
C HIS A 30 4.13 -3.69 15.89
N ASN A 31 3.59 -2.56 16.40
CA ASN A 31 2.18 -2.24 16.33
C ASN A 31 1.92 -1.55 14.98
N ALA A 32 0.89 -1.97 14.27
CA ALA A 32 0.46 -1.41 12.99
C ALA A 32 0.39 0.13 12.97
N ILE A 33 0.04 0.75 14.10
CA ILE A 33 -0.09 2.22 14.21
C ILE A 33 1.26 2.93 14.04
N TYR A 34 2.33 2.41 14.65
CA TYR A 34 3.68 2.99 14.50
C TYR A 34 4.24 2.72 13.12
N LEU A 35 4.04 1.51 12.60
CA LEU A 35 4.46 1.17 11.24
C LEU A 35 3.79 2.08 10.21
N MET A 36 2.49 2.39 10.36
CA MET A 36 1.82 3.34 9.47
C MET A 36 2.41 4.76 9.58
N GLY A 37 2.78 5.19 10.79
CA GLY A 37 3.46 6.47 11.00
C GLY A 37 4.81 6.53 10.27
N ASP A 38 5.62 5.49 10.39
CA ASP A 38 6.93 5.39 9.73
C ASP A 38 6.79 5.31 8.20
N ILE A 39 5.79 4.58 7.68
CA ILE A 39 5.44 4.52 6.26
C ILE A 39 5.13 5.93 5.71
N TYR A 40 4.35 6.72 6.44
CA TYR A 40 4.03 8.10 6.03
C TYR A 40 5.26 9.00 5.92
N LEU A 41 6.27 8.75 6.75
CA LEU A 41 7.52 9.53 6.81
C LEU A 41 8.63 8.98 5.90
N ALA A 42 8.44 7.81 5.29
CA ALA A 42 9.42 7.20 4.40
C ALA A 42 9.75 8.13 3.22
N LYS A 43 11.04 8.36 2.97
CA LYS A 43 11.49 9.34 1.98
C LYS A 43 11.67 8.77 0.57
N ASP A 44 11.77 7.45 0.47
CA ASP A 44 12.03 6.73 -0.77
C ASP A 44 11.48 5.29 -0.71
N VAL A 45 11.51 4.61 -1.85
CA VAL A 45 11.04 3.23 -1.98
C VAL A 45 11.88 2.26 -1.16
N ALA A 46 13.20 2.50 -1.03
CA ALA A 46 14.09 1.64 -0.25
C ALA A 46 13.67 1.62 1.23
N THR A 47 13.41 2.80 1.81
CA THR A 47 12.88 2.92 3.18
C THR A 47 11.53 2.22 3.34
N LEU A 48 10.62 2.36 2.36
CA LEU A 48 9.32 1.65 2.38
C LEU A 48 9.50 0.14 2.34
N THR A 49 10.44 -0.36 1.52
CA THR A 49 10.76 -1.79 1.42
C THR A 49 11.25 -2.33 2.76
N GLU A 50 12.20 -1.64 3.41
CA GLU A 50 12.70 -2.03 4.73
C GLU A 50 11.58 -2.07 5.78
N LEU A 51 10.74 -1.04 5.83
CA LEU A 51 9.59 -0.98 6.75
C LEU A 51 8.60 -2.12 6.48
N SER A 52 8.41 -2.49 5.21
CA SER A 52 7.49 -3.57 4.81
C SER A 52 7.93 -4.94 5.28
N LEU A 53 9.22 -5.17 5.55
CA LEU A 53 9.73 -6.40 6.15
C LEU A 53 9.18 -6.64 7.57
N HIS A 54 8.68 -5.61 8.24
CA HIS A 54 8.08 -5.72 9.58
C HIS A 54 6.59 -6.08 9.57
N ARG A 55 5.94 -6.17 8.39
CA ARG A 55 4.52 -6.56 8.28
C ARG A 55 4.19 -7.92 8.90
N PRO A 56 4.98 -9.00 8.65
CA PRO A 56 4.70 -10.31 9.24
C PRO A 56 4.77 -10.28 10.78
N GLN A 57 5.73 -9.55 11.35
CA GLN A 57 5.88 -9.42 12.80
C GLN A 57 4.70 -8.63 13.41
N ALA A 58 4.27 -7.56 12.75
CA ALA A 58 3.09 -6.80 13.14
C ALA A 58 1.85 -7.71 13.13
N LEU A 59 1.66 -8.53 12.09
CA LEU A 59 0.60 -9.53 12.02
C LEU A 59 0.63 -10.50 13.20
N VAL A 60 1.78 -11.13 13.46
CA VAL A 60 1.93 -12.10 14.56
C VAL A 60 1.57 -11.49 15.91
N SER A 61 1.92 -10.23 16.15
CA SER A 61 1.58 -9.53 17.38
C SER A 61 0.07 -9.30 17.52
N MET A 62 -0.62 -9.00 16.42
CA MET A 62 -2.05 -8.73 16.39
C MET A 62 -2.91 -9.99 16.55
N VAL A 63 -2.53 -11.10 15.92
CA VAL A 63 -3.28 -12.38 15.95
C VAL A 63 -3.46 -12.89 17.39
N LYS A 64 -2.53 -12.57 18.30
CA LYS A 64 -2.60 -12.98 19.71
C LYS A 64 -3.69 -12.25 20.51
N SER A 65 -4.14 -11.08 20.04
CA SER A 65 -5.01 -10.19 20.84
C SER A 65 -6.25 -9.69 20.08
N LEU A 66 -6.31 -9.86 18.77
CA LEU A 66 -7.40 -9.34 17.93
C LEU A 66 -8.12 -10.48 17.19
N THR A 67 -9.36 -10.21 16.79
CA THR A 67 -10.09 -11.11 15.90
C THR A 67 -9.53 -11.07 14.48
N SER A 68 -9.76 -12.12 13.68
CA SER A 68 -9.33 -12.18 12.26
C SER A 68 -9.80 -10.96 11.45
N TYR A 69 -11.01 -10.48 11.72
CA TYR A 69 -11.56 -9.27 11.11
C TYR A 69 -10.67 -8.04 11.38
N HIS A 70 -10.32 -7.77 12.63
CA HIS A 70 -9.48 -6.63 12.98
C HIS A 70 -8.06 -6.77 12.46
N VAL A 71 -7.54 -8.00 12.39
CA VAL A 71 -6.22 -8.29 11.84
C VAL A 71 -6.17 -7.99 10.35
N SER A 72 -7.12 -8.49 9.56
CA SER A 72 -7.16 -8.24 8.11
C SER A 72 -7.39 -6.75 7.78
N HIS A 73 -8.23 -6.05 8.56
CA HIS A 73 -8.38 -4.60 8.44
C HIS A 73 -7.09 -3.83 8.72
N ALA A 74 -6.36 -4.19 9.77
CA ALA A 74 -5.10 -3.53 10.10
C ALA A 74 -4.04 -3.75 9.00
N ILE A 75 -3.93 -4.98 8.46
CA ILE A 75 -2.99 -5.30 7.38
C ILE A 75 -3.35 -4.56 6.09
N SER A 76 -4.63 -4.55 5.72
CA SER A 76 -5.09 -3.81 4.54
C SER A 76 -4.86 -2.30 4.71
N SER A 77 -5.01 -1.77 5.92
CA SER A 77 -4.67 -0.35 6.20
C SER A 77 -3.19 -0.06 6.00
N ILE A 78 -2.29 -0.99 6.35
CA ILE A 78 -0.86 -0.89 6.05
C ILE A 78 -0.63 -0.89 4.53
N GLY A 79 -1.28 -1.79 3.79
CA GLY A 79 -1.20 -1.84 2.33
C GLY A 79 -1.66 -0.54 1.67
N GLN A 80 -2.77 0.02 2.15
CA GLN A 80 -3.26 1.33 1.68
C GLN A 80 -2.29 2.47 2.00
N ALA A 81 -1.65 2.46 3.17
CA ALA A 81 -0.66 3.47 3.55
C ALA A 81 0.59 3.41 2.64
N ILE A 82 1.09 2.19 2.35
CA ILE A 82 2.20 1.97 1.41
C ILE A 82 1.83 2.47 0.02
N THR A 83 0.67 2.07 -0.51
CA THR A 83 0.18 2.49 -1.83
C THR A 83 0.10 4.02 -1.92
N ARG A 84 -0.49 4.67 -0.91
CA ARG A 84 -0.58 6.13 -0.87
C ARG A 84 0.78 6.81 -0.82
N ARG A 85 1.72 6.24 -0.06
CA ARG A 85 3.07 6.80 0.00
C ARG A 85 3.83 6.65 -1.31
N LEU A 86 3.71 5.51 -1.98
CA LEU A 86 4.28 5.29 -3.31
C LEU A 86 3.75 6.29 -4.34
N LEU A 87 2.43 6.56 -4.35
CA LEU A 87 1.85 7.59 -5.21
C LEU A 87 2.45 8.98 -4.94
N GLN A 88 2.60 9.35 -3.68
CA GLN A 88 3.23 10.63 -3.30
C GLN A 88 4.69 10.71 -3.76
N LEU A 89 5.45 9.63 -3.62
CA LEU A 89 6.84 9.57 -4.08
C LEU A 89 6.92 9.63 -5.60
N ALA A 90 6.03 8.94 -6.32
CA ALA A 90 5.94 9.02 -7.77
C ALA A 90 5.65 10.45 -8.25
N GLU A 91 4.68 11.14 -7.64
CA GLU A 91 4.36 12.53 -7.97
C GLU A 91 5.50 13.51 -7.60
N GLN A 92 6.26 13.23 -6.55
CA GLN A 92 7.46 14.02 -6.22
C GLN A 92 8.55 13.87 -7.27
N GLU A 93 8.71 12.69 -7.86
CA GLU A 93 9.71 12.41 -8.89
C GLU A 93 9.26 12.88 -10.28
N LEU A 94 8.02 12.62 -10.65
CA LEU A 94 7.48 12.88 -12.00
C LEU A 94 6.90 14.29 -12.16
N GLY A 95 6.64 14.99 -11.06
CA GLY A 95 5.88 16.24 -11.04
C GLY A 95 4.38 16.01 -10.90
N ALA A 96 3.62 17.12 -10.89
CA ALA A 96 2.17 17.08 -10.76
C ALA A 96 1.51 16.35 -11.95
N PRO A 97 0.45 15.56 -11.72
CA PRO A 97 -0.25 14.86 -12.79
C PRO A 97 -0.87 15.86 -13.78
N PRO A 98 -0.74 15.61 -15.10
CA PRO A 98 -1.21 16.53 -16.15
C PRO A 98 -2.73 16.63 -16.22
N VAL A 99 -3.45 15.60 -15.79
CA VAL A 99 -4.91 15.58 -15.65
C VAL A 99 -5.29 14.86 -14.35
N PRO A 100 -6.49 15.13 -13.79
CA PRO A 100 -6.97 14.42 -12.61
C PRO A 100 -7.02 12.90 -12.81
N TYR A 101 -6.69 12.17 -11.77
CA TYR A 101 -6.77 10.71 -11.75
C TYR A 101 -7.19 10.18 -10.38
N ALA A 102 -7.60 8.92 -10.34
CA ALA A 102 -7.79 8.16 -9.12
C ALA A 102 -7.07 6.81 -9.24
N PHE A 103 -6.26 6.47 -8.23
CA PHE A 103 -5.69 5.13 -8.13
C PHE A 103 -6.71 4.22 -7.49
N LEU A 104 -7.11 3.18 -8.21
CA LEU A 104 -8.09 2.19 -7.80
C LEU A 104 -7.36 0.99 -7.19
N VAL A 105 -7.71 0.62 -5.97
CA VAL A 105 -7.34 -0.67 -5.38
C VAL A 105 -8.51 -1.64 -5.53
N ALA A 106 -8.20 -2.91 -5.74
CA ALA A 106 -9.20 -3.95 -5.98
C ALA A 106 -8.89 -5.20 -5.14
N GLY A 107 -9.62 -6.27 -5.34
CA GLY A 107 -9.37 -7.56 -4.72
C GLY A 107 -9.34 -7.52 -3.19
N SER A 108 -8.43 -8.26 -2.59
CA SER A 108 -8.29 -8.41 -1.14
C SER A 108 -7.99 -7.10 -0.41
N LEU A 109 -7.26 -6.17 -1.05
CA LEU A 109 -6.96 -4.87 -0.46
C LEU A 109 -8.20 -4.00 -0.33
N ALA A 110 -9.04 -3.95 -1.37
CA ALA A 110 -10.29 -3.17 -1.37
C ALA A 110 -11.30 -3.70 -0.34
N ARG A 111 -11.39 -5.02 -0.19
CA ARG A 111 -12.32 -5.68 0.74
C ARG A 111 -11.80 -5.84 2.15
N PHE A 112 -10.59 -5.33 2.45
CA PHE A 112 -9.94 -5.48 3.76
C PHE A 112 -9.74 -6.95 4.17
N GLU A 113 -9.40 -7.80 3.21
CA GLU A 113 -9.21 -9.24 3.39
C GLU A 113 -7.75 -9.69 3.19
N GLN A 114 -6.80 -8.74 3.18
CA GLN A 114 -5.39 -9.07 2.99
C GLN A 114 -4.84 -9.96 4.08
N THR A 115 -3.89 -10.78 3.68
CA THR A 115 -3.08 -11.65 4.53
C THR A 115 -1.62 -11.18 4.56
N ALA A 116 -0.73 -11.95 5.17
CA ALA A 116 0.71 -11.68 5.16
C ALA A 116 1.30 -11.71 3.73
N TYR A 117 0.70 -12.49 2.85
CA TYR A 117 1.13 -12.71 1.46
C TYR A 117 -0.09 -12.48 0.56
N SER A 118 -0.24 -11.26 0.09
CA SER A 118 -1.28 -10.88 -0.87
C SER A 118 -0.59 -10.25 -2.07
N ASP A 119 -1.09 -10.56 -3.25
CA ASP A 119 -0.72 -9.86 -4.47
C ASP A 119 -1.39 -8.49 -4.57
N GLN A 120 -1.04 -7.76 -5.59
CA GLN A 120 -1.60 -6.44 -5.87
C GLN A 120 -2.62 -6.51 -6.99
N ASP A 121 -3.84 -6.03 -6.71
CA ASP A 121 -4.87 -5.77 -7.71
C ASP A 121 -5.17 -4.28 -7.70
N ASN A 122 -4.93 -3.61 -8.83
CA ASN A 122 -5.11 -2.17 -8.90
C ASN A 122 -5.35 -1.66 -10.33
N GLY A 123 -5.70 -0.38 -10.46
CA GLY A 123 -5.90 0.27 -11.73
C GLY A 123 -5.82 1.79 -11.59
N LEU A 124 -5.83 2.48 -12.73
CA LEU A 124 -5.93 3.94 -12.80
C LEU A 124 -7.19 4.35 -13.55
N ILE A 125 -7.98 5.19 -12.91
CA ILE A 125 -9.09 5.91 -13.54
C ILE A 125 -8.56 7.30 -13.87
N LEU A 126 -8.50 7.64 -15.13
CA LEU A 126 -8.04 8.93 -15.62
C LEU A 126 -9.24 9.85 -15.93
N SER A 127 -9.05 11.17 -15.83
CA SER A 127 -10.05 12.12 -16.33
C SER A 127 -10.35 11.86 -17.82
N ASP A 128 -11.56 12.14 -18.25
CA ASP A 128 -11.92 12.07 -19.67
C ASP A 128 -11.20 13.13 -20.54
N ASP A 129 -10.47 14.09 -19.93
CA ASP A 129 -9.55 15.00 -20.60
C ASP A 129 -8.21 14.35 -20.97
N TYR A 130 -8.00 13.08 -20.60
CA TYR A 130 -6.80 12.35 -20.91
C TYR A 130 -6.59 12.17 -22.41
N GLN A 131 -5.37 12.43 -22.86
CA GLN A 131 -4.92 12.22 -24.24
C GLN A 131 -3.64 11.36 -24.21
N GLU A 132 -3.68 10.21 -24.85
CA GLU A 132 -2.56 9.25 -24.85
C GLU A 132 -1.25 9.88 -25.34
N ALA A 133 -1.32 10.69 -26.43
CA ALA A 133 -0.13 11.30 -27.03
C ALA A 133 0.57 12.33 -26.11
N GLU A 134 -0.17 12.98 -25.20
CA GLU A 134 0.34 14.03 -24.33
C GLU A 134 0.60 13.55 -22.91
N HIS A 135 -0.27 12.66 -22.38
CA HIS A 135 -0.30 12.29 -20.98
C HIS A 135 0.12 10.83 -20.72
N GLY A 136 0.14 10.00 -21.77
CA GLY A 136 0.34 8.55 -21.66
C GLY A 136 1.65 8.17 -20.98
N GLU A 137 2.75 8.84 -21.35
CA GLU A 137 4.06 8.58 -20.77
C GLU A 137 4.12 8.86 -19.26
N TYR A 138 3.46 9.94 -18.78
CA TYR A 138 3.38 10.27 -17.37
C TYR A 138 2.68 9.16 -16.59
N PHE A 139 1.46 8.78 -17.02
CA PHE A 139 0.68 7.79 -16.29
C PHE A 139 1.23 6.37 -16.42
N ARG A 140 1.95 6.06 -17.49
CA ARG A 140 2.71 4.83 -17.60
C ARG A 140 3.80 4.78 -16.52
N LYS A 141 4.65 5.82 -16.44
CA LYS A 141 5.71 5.90 -15.44
C LYS A 141 5.17 5.87 -14.00
N LEU A 142 4.10 6.59 -13.73
CA LEU A 142 3.45 6.60 -12.43
C LEU A 142 2.95 5.20 -12.06
N ALA A 143 2.30 4.51 -12.98
CA ALA A 143 1.79 3.15 -12.77
C ALA A 143 2.92 2.14 -12.55
N ASP A 144 3.97 2.19 -13.37
CA ASP A 144 5.14 1.33 -13.25
C ASP A 144 5.81 1.56 -11.89
N PHE A 145 6.07 2.83 -11.51
CA PHE A 145 6.68 3.18 -10.22
C PHE A 145 5.89 2.61 -9.02
N VAL A 146 4.57 2.74 -9.05
CA VAL A 146 3.72 2.25 -7.94
C VAL A 146 3.66 0.73 -7.93
N CYS A 147 3.49 0.07 -9.08
CA CYS A 147 3.43 -1.39 -9.15
C CYS A 147 4.76 -2.05 -8.76
N ASP A 148 5.88 -1.52 -9.24
CA ASP A 148 7.23 -1.99 -8.89
C ASP A 148 7.53 -1.74 -7.40
N GLY A 149 7.13 -0.58 -6.88
CA GLY A 149 7.26 -0.25 -5.47
C GLY A 149 6.42 -1.16 -4.56
N LEU A 150 5.22 -1.52 -4.98
CA LEU A 150 4.38 -2.49 -4.26
C LEU A 150 5.01 -3.88 -4.25
N ASP A 151 5.54 -4.35 -5.39
CA ASP A 151 6.24 -5.62 -5.48
C ASP A 151 7.46 -5.65 -4.56
N ALA A 152 8.29 -4.60 -4.57
CA ALA A 152 9.42 -4.45 -3.67
C ALA A 152 9.00 -4.46 -2.19
N CYS A 153 7.81 -3.93 -1.86
CA CYS A 153 7.21 -3.99 -0.53
C CYS A 153 6.54 -5.33 -0.20
N GLY A 154 6.63 -6.35 -1.08
CA GLY A 154 6.13 -7.71 -0.88
C GLY A 154 4.63 -7.87 -1.20
N TYR A 155 4.08 -7.03 -2.08
CA TYR A 155 2.81 -7.23 -2.77
C TYR A 155 3.10 -7.70 -4.18
N GLU A 156 3.25 -9.01 -4.37
CA GLU A 156 3.63 -9.61 -5.66
C GLU A 156 2.73 -9.11 -6.80
N TYR A 157 3.29 -9.05 -8.01
CA TYR A 157 2.51 -8.73 -9.20
C TYR A 157 1.33 -9.69 -9.36
N CYS A 158 0.16 -9.15 -9.67
CA CYS A 158 -1.02 -9.96 -9.97
C CYS A 158 -0.76 -10.84 -11.20
N LYS A 159 -0.86 -12.16 -11.04
CA LYS A 159 -0.66 -13.13 -12.12
C LYS A 159 -1.70 -12.98 -13.25
N GLY A 160 -2.86 -12.43 -12.93
CA GLY A 160 -3.91 -12.07 -13.87
C GLY A 160 -3.67 -10.76 -14.62
N GLY A 161 -2.58 -10.03 -14.30
CA GLY A 161 -2.24 -8.76 -14.93
C GLY A 161 -3.22 -7.63 -14.61
N ILE A 162 -3.94 -7.71 -13.49
CA ILE A 162 -4.89 -6.69 -13.04
C ILE A 162 -4.14 -5.64 -12.25
N MET A 163 -3.40 -4.80 -12.97
CA MET A 163 -2.53 -3.77 -12.41
C MET A 163 -2.53 -2.52 -13.29
N ALA A 164 -2.34 -1.36 -12.68
CA ALA A 164 -2.27 -0.07 -13.36
C ALA A 164 -1.15 0.01 -14.42
N SER A 165 -0.07 -0.78 -14.27
CA SER A 165 0.99 -0.93 -15.27
C SER A 165 0.49 -1.54 -16.58
N ASN A 166 -0.58 -2.37 -16.53
CA ASN A 166 -1.26 -2.87 -17.72
C ASN A 166 -2.15 -1.77 -18.32
N PRO A 167 -1.98 -1.38 -19.59
CA PRO A 167 -2.79 -0.36 -20.24
C PRO A 167 -4.29 -0.60 -20.16
N GLN A 168 -4.75 -1.86 -20.11
CA GLN A 168 -6.16 -2.20 -19.96
C GLN A 168 -6.79 -1.60 -18.70
N TRP A 169 -6.01 -1.51 -17.62
CA TRP A 169 -6.48 -1.02 -16.31
C TRP A 169 -6.03 0.40 -15.99
N ARG A 170 -5.51 1.13 -16.99
CA ARG A 170 -5.13 2.53 -16.95
C ARG A 170 -5.89 3.29 -18.03
N GLN A 171 -7.15 3.63 -17.74
CA GLN A 171 -8.11 4.11 -18.73
C GLN A 171 -8.89 5.34 -18.24
N PRO A 172 -9.42 6.16 -19.16
CA PRO A 172 -10.38 7.21 -18.83
C PRO A 172 -11.64 6.68 -18.13
N LEU A 173 -12.28 7.55 -17.35
CA LEU A 173 -13.50 7.25 -16.61
C LEU A 173 -14.62 6.71 -17.52
N SER A 174 -14.76 7.27 -18.72
CA SER A 174 -15.76 6.82 -19.72
C SER A 174 -15.50 5.36 -20.15
N VAL A 175 -14.23 4.94 -20.29
CA VAL A 175 -13.88 3.55 -20.61
C VAL A 175 -14.19 2.63 -19.43
N TRP A 176 -13.86 3.04 -18.21
CA TRP A 176 -14.22 2.28 -17.00
C TRP A 176 -15.73 2.09 -16.86
N ARG A 177 -16.53 3.12 -17.11
CA ARG A 177 -18.01 3.02 -17.13
C ARG A 177 -18.48 1.97 -18.13
N ASN A 178 -17.87 1.92 -19.31
CA ASN A 178 -18.20 0.91 -20.32
C ASN A 178 -17.81 -0.50 -19.88
N TYR A 179 -16.67 -0.67 -19.18
CA TYR A 179 -16.30 -1.97 -18.61
C TYR A 179 -17.37 -2.47 -17.65
N PHE A 180 -17.75 -1.65 -16.67
CA PHE A 180 -18.76 -2.03 -15.69
C PHE A 180 -20.13 -2.28 -16.34
N ALA A 181 -20.56 -1.42 -17.26
CA ALA A 181 -21.81 -1.64 -18.00
C ALA A 181 -21.79 -2.97 -18.73
N LYS A 182 -20.72 -3.28 -19.47
CA LYS A 182 -20.58 -4.54 -20.18
C LYS A 182 -20.59 -5.76 -19.25
N TRP A 183 -19.90 -5.70 -18.10
CA TRP A 183 -19.88 -6.81 -17.15
C TRP A 183 -21.26 -7.10 -16.55
N ILE A 184 -22.10 -6.06 -16.37
CA ILE A 184 -23.45 -6.17 -15.83
C ILE A 184 -24.44 -6.64 -16.92
N GLU A 185 -24.38 -6.04 -18.12
CA GLU A 185 -25.36 -6.28 -19.18
C GLU A 185 -25.10 -7.56 -19.96
N THR A 186 -23.83 -7.98 -20.06
CA THR A 186 -23.42 -9.16 -20.83
C THR A 186 -22.49 -10.03 -20.00
N PRO A 187 -22.99 -10.68 -18.93
CA PRO A 187 -22.17 -11.48 -18.05
C PRO A 187 -21.66 -12.74 -18.77
N ASP A 188 -20.36 -12.84 -18.91
CA ASP A 188 -19.64 -14.04 -19.29
C ASP A 188 -18.69 -14.44 -18.16
N PRO A 189 -18.01 -15.60 -18.21
CA PRO A 189 -17.10 -16.02 -17.13
C PRO A 189 -16.01 -15.01 -16.80
N GLN A 190 -15.51 -14.26 -17.79
CA GLN A 190 -14.48 -13.25 -17.58
C GLN A 190 -15.07 -11.97 -16.97
N ALA A 191 -16.24 -11.54 -17.40
CA ALA A 191 -16.98 -10.42 -16.81
C ALA A 191 -17.29 -10.68 -15.34
N LEU A 192 -17.74 -11.92 -15.00
CA LEU A 192 -17.98 -12.34 -13.62
C LEU A 192 -16.70 -12.30 -12.77
N LEU A 193 -15.57 -12.77 -13.33
CA LEU A 193 -14.27 -12.70 -12.65
C LEU A 193 -13.88 -11.24 -12.35
N TYR A 194 -13.93 -10.37 -13.35
CA TYR A 194 -13.58 -8.96 -13.16
C TYR A 194 -14.54 -8.26 -12.18
N SER A 195 -15.84 -8.54 -12.27
CA SER A 195 -16.80 -8.03 -11.29
C SER A 195 -16.43 -8.41 -9.87
N THR A 196 -16.02 -9.67 -9.63
CA THR A 196 -15.61 -10.14 -8.29
C THR A 196 -14.34 -9.47 -7.78
N ILE A 197 -13.45 -9.04 -8.67
CA ILE A 197 -12.19 -8.38 -8.29
C ILE A 197 -12.42 -6.91 -8.00
N PHE A 198 -13.24 -6.22 -8.81
CA PHE A 198 -13.44 -4.77 -8.72
C PHE A 198 -14.63 -4.34 -7.84
N PHE A 199 -15.47 -5.27 -7.38
CA PHE A 199 -16.53 -5.07 -6.41
C PHE A 199 -16.19 -5.78 -5.10
#